data_9974f34a54342731d265fc5b02e42fa0
#
_entry.id   9974f34a54342731d265fc5b02e42fa0
#
_cell.length_a   1.000
_cell.length_b   1.000
_cell.length_c   1.000
_cell.angle_alpha   90.00
_cell.angle_beta   90.00
_cell.angle_gamma   90.00
#
_symmetry.space_group_name_H-M   'P 1'
#
loop_
_entity.id
_entity.type
_entity.pdbx_description
1 polymer ?
#
loop_
_entity_poly.entity_id
_entity_poly.type
_entity_poly.pdbx_seq_one_letter_code
_entity_poly.pdbx_strand_id
1 'polypeptide(L)'
;MKKQKRDNYTFLTHAPVHHVIFTMAIPTIISMLSTSMYNLADTYFVGSINTQSVAAVGISFAVMSVIQAVGFFFGHGSGNYVSRQLGAKHTEQAQKMATTGFVLSFLTGLLIAILGHLFLTPLCILMGSTPTILPYTERYLGIILLGAPFMTTSLTLNNLMRFQGNAMYAMRGIMSGVLLNLVLAPLFILYFQLGITGAAVATLISQCFGCAMLFRMTHKGENIRIQLRNFTPTRAFAKEIIFGGTPSLSRQGLGSIATLMLNVAAGAFGDAAIAGMSIVTRISFFTYALVIGLGQGFQPLCGFCYGAKLYGRVKEAFFFCIRCGTVFLAVCAILGFIFSTSIISIFRDDAAVVAVGSVALRWQVLSFPLVATIVLTNMLMQTIRKPVRANIVAAARSGLFFIPLIFILPYFFGLLGVEMCQMWADFCSFAVAVPIAWSAFRDMRREQMELGKSH
;
A
#
# COMPACT_ATOMS: atom_id res chain seq x y z
N MET A 1 16.83 27.65 -22.66
CA MET A 1 16.40 26.37 -23.22
C MET A 1 15.04 25.99 -22.63
N LYS A 2 13.95 26.05 -23.40
CA LYS A 2 12.65 25.53 -22.99
C LYS A 2 12.80 24.02 -22.81
N LYS A 3 12.70 23.49 -21.57
CA LYS A 3 12.61 22.04 -21.31
C LYS A 3 11.46 21.51 -22.18
N GLN A 4 11.81 20.71 -23.19
CA GLN A 4 10.84 20.03 -24.03
C GLN A 4 9.89 19.26 -23.10
N LYS A 5 8.59 19.54 -23.18
CA LYS A 5 7.57 18.86 -22.38
C LYS A 5 7.72 17.37 -22.66
N ARG A 6 7.99 16.55 -21.64
CA ARG A 6 8.15 15.12 -21.75
C ARG A 6 6.79 14.52 -22.08
N ASP A 7 6.63 13.97 -23.27
CA ASP A 7 5.45 13.19 -23.61
C ASP A 7 5.45 11.87 -22.82
N ASN A 8 4.51 11.73 -21.90
CA ASN A 8 4.40 10.55 -21.02
C ASN A 8 4.14 9.28 -21.83
N TYR A 9 3.38 9.36 -22.93
CA TYR A 9 3.13 8.23 -23.80
C TYR A 9 4.45 7.69 -24.38
N THR A 10 5.20 8.52 -25.06
CA THR A 10 6.49 8.16 -25.66
C THR A 10 7.48 7.67 -24.60
N PHE A 11 7.51 8.31 -23.45
CA PHE A 11 8.37 7.90 -22.36
C PHE A 11 8.05 6.49 -21.86
N LEU A 12 6.79 6.18 -21.56
CA LEU A 12 6.39 4.88 -21.02
C LEU A 12 6.46 3.76 -22.07
N THR A 13 6.22 4.08 -23.35
CA THR A 13 6.15 3.07 -24.41
C THR A 13 7.45 2.87 -25.18
N HIS A 14 8.39 3.84 -25.24
CA HIS A 14 9.58 3.77 -26.06
C HIS A 14 10.92 3.95 -25.32
N ALA A 15 10.95 4.67 -24.16
CA ALA A 15 12.20 4.86 -23.44
C ALA A 15 12.74 3.54 -22.84
N PRO A 16 14.04 3.38 -22.56
CA PRO A 16 14.61 2.17 -21.96
C PRO A 16 13.86 1.74 -20.69
N VAL A 17 13.50 0.47 -20.58
CA VAL A 17 12.66 -0.06 -19.49
C VAL A 17 13.22 0.26 -18.11
N HIS A 18 14.52 0.05 -17.89
CA HIS A 18 15.18 0.33 -16.62
C HIS A 18 15.04 1.81 -16.22
N HIS A 19 15.21 2.73 -17.19
CA HIS A 19 15.08 4.17 -16.94
C HIS A 19 13.66 4.56 -16.55
N VAL A 20 12.66 3.99 -17.23
CA VAL A 20 11.23 4.22 -16.91
C VAL A 20 10.92 3.71 -15.51
N ILE A 21 11.30 2.45 -15.22
CA ILE A 21 11.02 1.82 -13.92
C ILE A 21 11.62 2.62 -12.78
N PHE A 22 12.91 2.96 -12.82
CA PHE A 22 13.54 3.72 -11.74
C PHE A 22 12.98 5.13 -11.60
N THR A 23 12.67 5.81 -12.71
CA THR A 23 12.05 7.14 -12.68
C THR A 23 10.68 7.13 -12.01
N MET A 24 9.94 6.03 -12.12
CA MET A 24 8.62 5.87 -11.49
C MET A 24 8.71 5.30 -10.09
N ALA A 25 9.63 4.37 -9.84
CA ALA A 25 9.75 3.67 -8.57
C ALA A 25 10.39 4.55 -7.48
N ILE A 26 11.47 5.27 -7.79
CA ILE A 26 12.21 6.06 -6.79
C ILE A 26 11.31 7.09 -6.07
N PRO A 27 10.54 7.95 -6.77
CA PRO A 27 9.62 8.87 -6.09
C PRO A 27 8.57 8.16 -5.24
N THR A 28 8.10 6.98 -5.71
CA THR A 28 7.10 6.20 -4.98
C THR A 28 7.69 5.59 -3.71
N ILE A 29 8.90 5.04 -3.77
CA ILE A 29 9.62 4.49 -2.62
C ILE A 29 9.88 5.61 -1.59
N ILE A 30 10.34 6.77 -2.03
CA ILE A 30 10.56 7.93 -1.15
C ILE A 30 9.26 8.32 -0.46
N SER A 31 8.13 8.39 -1.18
CA SER A 31 6.83 8.70 -0.59
C SER A 31 6.42 7.68 0.48
N MET A 32 6.61 6.38 0.21
CA MET A 32 6.26 5.31 1.15
C MET A 32 7.11 5.37 2.41
N LEU A 33 8.43 5.51 2.26
CA LEU A 33 9.34 5.60 3.39
C LEU A 33 9.08 6.86 4.23
N SER A 34 8.84 7.99 3.60
CA SER A 34 8.52 9.24 4.30
C SER A 34 7.21 9.16 5.07
N THR A 35 6.18 8.51 4.50
CA THR A 35 4.92 8.27 5.22
C THR A 35 5.13 7.34 6.43
N SER A 36 5.99 6.33 6.30
CA SER A 36 6.33 5.45 7.43
C SER A 36 7.10 6.19 8.52
N MET A 37 8.06 7.04 8.16
CA MET A 37 8.79 7.87 9.11
C MET A 37 7.88 8.89 9.81
N TYR A 38 6.94 9.47 9.07
CA TYR A 38 5.93 10.36 9.64
C TYR A 38 5.09 9.64 10.72
N ASN A 39 4.60 8.43 10.44
CA ASN A 39 3.83 7.65 11.41
C ASN A 39 4.64 7.33 12.69
N LEU A 40 5.95 7.08 12.55
CA LEU A 40 6.84 6.89 13.70
C LEU A 40 7.03 8.17 14.51
N ALA A 41 7.22 9.31 13.83
CA ALA A 41 7.37 10.62 14.48
C ALA A 41 6.08 11.03 15.23
N ASP A 42 4.92 10.82 14.61
CA ASP A 42 3.62 11.10 15.24
C ASP A 42 3.43 10.26 16.51
N THR A 43 3.75 8.98 16.46
CA THR A 43 3.71 8.09 17.63
C THR A 43 4.69 8.55 18.73
N TYR A 44 5.87 9.03 18.37
CA TYR A 44 6.84 9.56 19.32
C TYR A 44 6.32 10.83 20.02
N PHE A 45 5.78 11.79 19.29
CA PHE A 45 5.22 13.02 19.88
C PHE A 45 3.99 12.74 20.75
N VAL A 46 3.10 11.85 20.32
CA VAL A 46 1.97 11.42 21.14
C VAL A 46 2.44 10.67 22.39
N GLY A 47 3.52 9.92 22.29
CA GLY A 47 4.16 9.23 23.43
C GLY A 47 4.60 10.16 24.55
N SER A 48 4.89 11.43 24.23
CA SER A 48 5.26 12.45 25.24
C SER A 48 4.08 12.97 26.07
N ILE A 49 2.83 12.66 25.68
CA ILE A 49 1.62 13.16 26.36
C ILE A 49 1.29 12.26 27.57
N ASN A 50 0.81 11.05 27.31
CA ASN A 50 0.52 10.02 28.30
C ASN A 50 0.26 8.66 27.62
N THR A 51 0.22 7.59 28.42
CA THR A 51 0.02 6.21 27.93
C THR A 51 -1.36 6.04 27.26
N GLN A 52 -2.40 6.68 27.79
CA GLN A 52 -3.77 6.60 27.25
C GLN A 52 -3.85 7.19 25.83
N SER A 53 -3.14 8.28 25.57
CA SER A 53 -3.05 8.88 24.22
C SER A 53 -2.38 7.95 23.21
N VAL A 54 -1.29 7.29 23.60
CA VAL A 54 -0.62 6.30 22.75
C VAL A 54 -1.54 5.14 22.41
N ALA A 55 -2.26 4.63 23.41
CA ALA A 55 -3.23 3.56 23.24
C ALA A 55 -4.39 3.99 22.31
N ALA A 56 -4.90 5.21 22.48
CA ALA A 56 -5.97 5.77 21.65
C ALA A 56 -5.56 5.90 20.18
N VAL A 57 -4.35 6.37 19.90
CA VAL A 57 -3.80 6.43 18.52
C VAL A 57 -3.64 5.02 17.95
N GLY A 58 -3.14 4.07 18.74
CA GLY A 58 -3.00 2.68 18.32
C GLY A 58 -4.33 2.04 17.94
N ILE A 59 -5.38 2.26 18.74
CA ILE A 59 -6.75 1.78 18.46
C ILE A 59 -7.30 2.45 17.18
N SER A 60 -7.12 3.76 17.04
CA SER A 60 -7.60 4.53 15.89
C SER A 60 -6.91 4.13 14.59
N PHE A 61 -5.70 3.56 14.64
CA PHE A 61 -4.95 3.09 13.47
C PHE A 61 -5.71 2.04 12.65
N ALA A 62 -6.52 1.20 13.28
CA ALA A 62 -7.36 0.23 12.59
C ALA A 62 -8.39 0.91 11.67
N VAL A 63 -9.05 1.97 12.14
CA VAL A 63 -9.99 2.76 11.33
C VAL A 63 -9.26 3.51 10.22
N MET A 64 -8.10 4.10 10.51
CA MET A 64 -7.26 4.76 9.51
C MET A 64 -6.84 3.78 8.40
N SER A 65 -6.53 2.54 8.75
CA SER A 65 -6.18 1.50 7.77
C SER A 65 -7.35 1.16 6.84
N VAL A 66 -8.58 1.16 7.33
CA VAL A 66 -9.78 0.99 6.50
C VAL A 66 -9.93 2.17 5.53
N ILE A 67 -9.77 3.40 6.01
CA ILE A 67 -9.82 4.61 5.17
C ILE A 67 -8.75 4.54 4.06
N GLN A 68 -7.53 4.13 4.42
CA GLN A 68 -6.44 3.93 3.44
C GLN A 68 -6.79 2.84 2.42
N ALA A 69 -7.35 1.71 2.85
CA ALA A 69 -7.74 0.62 1.97
C ALA A 69 -8.78 1.08 0.93
N VAL A 70 -9.74 1.91 1.35
CA VAL A 70 -10.73 2.54 0.45
C VAL A 70 -10.05 3.49 -0.54
N GLY A 71 -9.11 4.31 -0.10
CA GLY A 71 -8.33 5.18 -0.98
C GLY A 71 -7.52 4.40 -2.03
N PHE A 72 -6.89 3.30 -1.64
CA PHE A 72 -6.21 2.41 -2.57
C PHE A 72 -7.16 1.64 -3.49
N PHE A 73 -8.34 1.27 -3.02
CA PHE A 73 -9.37 0.65 -3.85
C PHE A 73 -9.76 1.55 -5.02
N PHE A 74 -10.13 2.79 -4.77
CA PHE A 74 -10.46 3.75 -5.82
C PHE A 74 -9.23 4.14 -6.65
N GLY A 75 -8.09 4.35 -6.00
CA GLY A 75 -6.85 4.74 -6.64
C GLY A 75 -6.32 3.72 -7.64
N HIS A 76 -6.24 2.45 -7.25
CA HIS A 76 -5.81 1.37 -8.14
C HIS A 76 -6.91 0.99 -9.13
N GLY A 77 -8.18 1.00 -8.71
CA GLY A 77 -9.32 0.69 -9.56
C GLY A 77 -9.41 1.62 -10.76
N SER A 78 -9.44 2.92 -10.51
CA SER A 78 -9.48 3.93 -11.57
C SER A 78 -8.13 4.09 -12.28
N GLY A 79 -7.01 4.06 -11.55
CA GLY A 79 -5.68 4.26 -12.11
C GLY A 79 -5.26 3.21 -13.13
N ASN A 80 -5.51 1.93 -12.86
CA ASN A 80 -5.23 0.85 -13.81
C ASN A 80 -6.04 1.00 -15.12
N TYR A 81 -7.29 1.42 -15.03
CA TYR A 81 -8.10 1.71 -16.22
C TYR A 81 -7.53 2.91 -16.97
N VAL A 82 -7.24 4.01 -16.28
CA VAL A 82 -6.67 5.23 -16.87
C VAL A 82 -5.38 4.91 -17.62
N SER A 83 -4.45 4.16 -17.04
CA SER A 83 -3.17 3.83 -17.69
C SER A 83 -3.38 3.01 -18.97
N ARG A 84 -4.29 2.04 -18.98
CA ARG A 84 -4.64 1.27 -20.19
C ARG A 84 -5.27 2.12 -21.27
N GLN A 85 -6.21 3.01 -20.92
CA GLN A 85 -6.88 3.88 -21.88
C GLN A 85 -5.93 4.91 -22.48
N LEU A 86 -5.02 5.47 -21.69
CA LEU A 86 -3.97 6.36 -22.20
C LEU A 86 -3.01 5.62 -23.13
N GLY A 87 -2.67 4.37 -22.82
CA GLY A 87 -1.89 3.51 -23.70
C GLY A 87 -2.60 3.21 -25.05
N ALA A 88 -3.91 3.06 -25.01
CA ALA A 88 -4.76 2.92 -26.20
C ALA A 88 -5.11 4.26 -26.89
N LYS A 89 -4.60 5.39 -26.38
CA LYS A 89 -4.88 6.76 -26.84
C LYS A 89 -6.35 7.22 -26.69
N HIS A 90 -7.13 6.57 -25.84
CA HIS A 90 -8.51 6.93 -25.52
C HIS A 90 -8.57 7.93 -24.36
N THR A 91 -8.08 9.14 -24.58
CA THR A 91 -7.90 10.18 -23.55
C THR A 91 -9.22 10.59 -22.89
N GLU A 92 -10.31 10.65 -23.64
CA GLU A 92 -11.64 11.01 -23.12
C GLU A 92 -12.13 10.00 -22.07
N GLN A 93 -11.99 8.71 -22.35
CA GLN A 93 -12.37 7.65 -21.42
C GLN A 93 -11.51 7.69 -20.14
N ALA A 94 -10.22 7.98 -20.29
CA ALA A 94 -9.30 8.16 -19.17
C ALA A 94 -9.72 9.36 -18.29
N GLN A 95 -10.11 10.49 -18.88
CA GLN A 95 -10.58 11.68 -18.16
C GLN A 95 -11.87 11.41 -17.38
N LYS A 96 -12.85 10.74 -18.02
CA LYS A 96 -14.11 10.35 -17.37
C LYS A 96 -13.87 9.44 -16.19
N MET A 97 -13.01 8.42 -16.33
CA MET A 97 -12.68 7.50 -15.25
C MET A 97 -11.93 8.19 -14.10
N ALA A 98 -10.94 9.04 -14.41
CA ALA A 98 -10.18 9.76 -13.40
C ALA A 98 -11.09 10.64 -12.52
N THR A 99 -12.01 11.39 -13.16
CA THR A 99 -12.99 12.21 -12.43
C THR A 99 -13.97 11.35 -11.63
N THR A 100 -14.46 10.25 -12.21
CA THR A 100 -15.39 9.36 -11.52
C THR A 100 -14.75 8.70 -10.32
N GLY A 101 -13.51 8.21 -10.43
CA GLY A 101 -12.75 7.65 -9.30
C GLY A 101 -12.50 8.68 -8.19
N PHE A 102 -12.16 9.91 -8.57
CA PHE A 102 -11.98 11.02 -7.62
C PHE A 102 -13.28 11.32 -6.84
N VAL A 103 -14.39 11.53 -7.54
CA VAL A 103 -15.68 11.86 -6.90
C VAL A 103 -16.18 10.73 -6.02
N LEU A 104 -16.14 9.48 -6.50
CA LEU A 104 -16.60 8.34 -5.73
C LEU A 104 -15.73 8.09 -4.49
N SER A 105 -14.42 8.31 -4.56
CA SER A 105 -13.54 8.19 -3.40
C SER A 105 -13.84 9.26 -2.35
N PHE A 106 -14.11 10.50 -2.78
CA PHE A 106 -14.52 11.58 -1.87
C PHE A 106 -15.86 11.29 -1.19
N LEU A 107 -16.87 10.87 -1.97
CA LEU A 107 -18.19 10.52 -1.45
C LEU A 107 -18.14 9.33 -0.48
N THR A 108 -17.31 8.32 -0.78
CA THR A 108 -17.14 7.18 0.13
C THR A 108 -16.40 7.60 1.40
N GLY A 109 -15.37 8.43 1.31
CA GLY A 109 -14.71 9.02 2.48
C GLY A 109 -15.64 9.87 3.33
N LEU A 110 -16.52 10.64 2.69
CA LEU A 110 -17.57 11.43 3.37
C LEU A 110 -18.58 10.51 4.07
N LEU A 111 -19.00 9.43 3.42
CA LEU A 111 -19.88 8.43 4.03
C LEU A 111 -19.23 7.79 5.26
N ILE A 112 -17.94 7.43 5.18
CA ILE A 112 -17.18 6.91 6.33
C ILE A 112 -17.14 7.95 7.46
N ALA A 113 -16.92 9.23 7.16
CA ALA A 113 -16.91 10.29 8.14
C ALA A 113 -18.28 10.43 8.85
N ILE A 114 -19.37 10.45 8.09
CA ILE A 114 -20.74 10.56 8.62
C ILE A 114 -21.07 9.34 9.48
N LEU A 115 -20.92 8.14 8.97
CA LEU A 115 -21.22 6.91 9.71
C LEU A 115 -20.31 6.74 10.92
N GLY A 116 -19.03 7.08 10.78
CA GLY A 116 -18.06 7.05 11.89
C GLY A 116 -18.43 8.00 13.02
N HIS A 117 -18.96 9.20 12.72
CA HIS A 117 -19.45 10.14 13.74
C HIS A 117 -20.76 9.70 14.37
N LEU A 118 -21.70 9.17 13.57
CA LEU A 118 -22.98 8.66 14.11
C LEU A 118 -22.76 7.51 15.09
N PHE A 119 -21.76 6.68 14.87
CA PHE A 119 -21.46 5.50 15.68
C PHE A 119 -20.11 5.61 16.40
N LEU A 120 -19.64 6.82 16.73
CA LEU A 120 -18.29 7.06 17.24
C LEU A 120 -18.00 6.25 18.51
N THR A 121 -18.83 6.36 19.53
CA THR A 121 -18.66 5.63 20.80
C THR A 121 -18.72 4.11 20.63
N PRO A 122 -19.75 3.53 19.96
CA PRO A 122 -19.78 2.10 19.67
C PRO A 122 -18.57 1.63 18.87
N LEU A 123 -18.09 2.42 17.91
CA LEU A 123 -16.91 2.10 17.09
C LEU A 123 -15.65 2.06 17.96
N CYS A 124 -15.44 3.04 18.83
CA CYS A 124 -14.30 3.06 19.75
C CYS A 124 -14.29 1.84 20.68
N ILE A 125 -15.46 1.47 21.23
CA ILE A 125 -15.59 0.30 22.11
C ILE A 125 -15.31 -1.00 21.32
N LEU A 126 -15.87 -1.13 20.11
CA LEU A 126 -15.64 -2.28 19.23
C LEU A 126 -14.16 -2.45 18.89
N MET A 127 -13.42 -1.35 18.75
CA MET A 127 -11.97 -1.36 18.47
C MET A 127 -11.13 -1.66 19.72
N GLY A 128 -11.74 -1.82 20.90
CA GLY A 128 -11.06 -2.23 22.13
C GLY A 128 -10.73 -1.10 23.10
N SER A 129 -11.39 0.05 22.98
CA SER A 129 -11.23 1.14 23.97
C SER A 129 -11.80 0.74 25.33
N THR A 130 -10.97 0.83 26.35
CA THR A 130 -11.40 0.70 27.76
C THR A 130 -12.04 1.99 28.25
N PRO A 131 -12.81 1.99 29.36
CA PRO A 131 -13.41 3.20 29.90
C PRO A 131 -12.43 4.35 30.17
N THR A 132 -11.16 4.03 30.47
CA THR A 132 -10.11 5.03 30.73
C THR A 132 -9.52 5.60 29.43
N ILE A 133 -9.51 4.84 28.34
CA ILE A 133 -8.95 5.23 27.04
C ILE A 133 -10.02 5.87 26.16
N LEU A 134 -11.29 5.50 26.34
CA LEU A 134 -12.41 5.92 25.50
C LEU A 134 -12.49 7.44 25.25
N PRO A 135 -12.36 8.33 26.24
CA PRO A 135 -12.41 9.78 26.00
C PRO A 135 -11.29 10.27 25.07
N TYR A 136 -10.11 9.66 25.15
CA TYR A 136 -8.97 9.99 24.28
C TYR A 136 -9.21 9.49 22.86
N THR A 137 -9.71 8.26 22.71
CA THR A 137 -10.02 7.66 21.39
C THR A 137 -11.13 8.46 20.69
N GLU A 138 -12.19 8.83 21.37
CA GLU A 138 -13.28 9.61 20.79
C GLU A 138 -12.81 11.00 20.31
N ARG A 139 -11.99 11.69 21.11
CA ARG A 139 -11.43 12.99 20.71
C ARG A 139 -10.52 12.87 19.50
N TYR A 140 -9.63 11.87 19.48
CA TYR A 140 -8.69 11.66 18.39
C TYR A 140 -9.41 11.18 17.13
N LEU A 141 -10.17 10.10 17.24
CA LEU A 141 -10.84 9.47 16.10
C LEU A 141 -11.92 10.38 15.51
N GLY A 142 -12.66 11.13 16.34
CA GLY A 142 -13.66 12.09 15.87
C GLY A 142 -13.05 13.15 14.94
N ILE A 143 -11.87 13.66 15.26
CA ILE A 143 -11.17 14.63 14.38
C ILE A 143 -10.60 13.93 13.14
N ILE A 144 -10.00 12.76 13.30
CA ILE A 144 -9.43 11.99 12.17
C ILE A 144 -10.50 11.61 11.15
N LEU A 145 -11.70 11.24 11.59
CA LEU A 145 -12.84 10.92 10.70
C LEU A 145 -13.26 12.09 9.81
N LEU A 146 -13.13 13.35 10.29
CA LEU A 146 -13.34 14.53 9.43
C LEU A 146 -12.34 14.58 8.27
N GLY A 147 -11.15 14.02 8.45
CA GLY A 147 -10.12 13.88 7.44
C GLY A 147 -10.34 12.74 6.43
N ALA A 148 -11.28 11.82 6.70
CA ALA A 148 -11.48 10.64 5.87
C ALA A 148 -11.71 10.95 4.38
N PRO A 149 -12.59 11.91 3.97
CA PRO A 149 -12.77 12.25 2.56
C PRO A 149 -11.50 12.80 1.92
N PHE A 150 -10.69 13.56 2.64
CA PHE A 150 -9.42 14.09 2.13
C PHE A 150 -8.34 13.01 2.01
N MET A 151 -8.30 12.07 2.95
CA MET A 151 -7.35 10.96 2.94
C MET A 151 -7.63 9.98 1.80
N THR A 152 -8.88 9.54 1.61
CA THR A 152 -9.28 8.67 0.50
C THR A 152 -9.00 9.32 -0.85
N THR A 153 -9.34 10.60 -0.99
CA THR A 153 -9.14 11.38 -2.20
C THR A 153 -7.67 11.62 -2.49
N SER A 154 -6.86 11.93 -1.48
CA SER A 154 -5.40 12.09 -1.63
C SER A 154 -4.74 10.83 -2.18
N LEU A 155 -5.08 9.66 -1.65
CA LEU A 155 -4.56 8.39 -2.13
C LEU A 155 -5.02 8.08 -3.55
N THR A 156 -6.26 8.42 -3.88
CA THR A 156 -6.80 8.26 -5.24
C THR A 156 -6.08 9.17 -6.22
N LEU A 157 -5.90 10.46 -5.91
CA LEU A 157 -5.17 11.41 -6.77
C LEU A 157 -3.69 11.02 -6.92
N ASN A 158 -3.05 10.60 -5.85
CA ASN A 158 -1.66 10.11 -5.90
C ASN A 158 -1.52 8.94 -6.87
N ASN A 159 -2.39 7.94 -6.77
CA ASN A 159 -2.39 6.80 -7.66
C ASN A 159 -2.71 7.21 -9.10
N LEU A 160 -3.72 8.05 -9.33
CA LEU A 160 -4.08 8.53 -10.67
C LEU A 160 -2.91 9.23 -11.36
N MET A 161 -2.18 10.13 -10.68
CA MET A 161 -1.01 10.79 -11.26
C MET A 161 0.11 9.80 -11.55
N ARG A 162 0.36 8.84 -10.68
CA ARG A 162 1.36 7.81 -10.88
C ARG A 162 1.02 6.93 -12.09
N PHE A 163 -0.22 6.49 -12.22
CA PHE A 163 -0.69 5.70 -13.36
C PHE A 163 -0.68 6.45 -14.70
N GLN A 164 -0.56 7.78 -14.68
CA GLN A 164 -0.34 8.61 -15.85
C GLN A 164 1.15 8.82 -16.20
N GLY A 165 2.06 8.21 -15.44
CA GLY A 165 3.51 8.38 -15.65
C GLY A 165 4.12 9.56 -14.89
N ASN A 166 3.40 10.17 -13.96
CA ASN A 166 3.79 11.39 -13.25
C ASN A 166 4.06 11.15 -11.75
N ALA A 167 4.84 10.12 -11.42
CA ALA A 167 5.15 9.77 -10.03
C ALA A 167 5.81 10.91 -9.23
N MET A 168 6.59 11.78 -9.87
CA MET A 168 7.23 12.93 -9.22
C MET A 168 6.20 13.95 -8.71
N TYR A 169 5.12 14.23 -9.47
CA TYR A 169 4.06 15.11 -9.00
C TYR A 169 3.27 14.47 -7.85
N ALA A 170 3.02 13.17 -7.95
CA ALA A 170 2.38 12.39 -6.89
C ALA A 170 3.18 12.45 -5.58
N MET A 171 4.51 12.25 -5.66
CA MET A 171 5.42 12.36 -4.52
C MET A 171 5.38 13.77 -3.90
N ARG A 172 5.52 14.82 -4.70
CA ARG A 172 5.52 16.20 -4.21
C ARG A 172 4.24 16.55 -3.47
N GLY A 173 3.10 16.07 -3.95
CA GLY A 173 1.81 16.28 -3.30
C GLY A 173 1.72 15.62 -1.92
N ILE A 174 2.09 14.35 -1.81
CA ILE A 174 2.10 13.64 -0.50
C ILE A 174 3.14 14.23 0.44
N MET A 175 4.36 14.46 -0.05
CA MET A 175 5.45 15.01 0.77
C MET A 175 5.09 16.36 1.38
N SER A 176 4.33 17.20 0.69
CA SER A 176 3.89 18.50 1.23
C SER A 176 3.03 18.34 2.50
N GLY A 177 2.13 17.34 2.52
CA GLY A 177 1.33 17.02 3.71
C GLY A 177 2.18 16.43 4.84
N VAL A 178 3.08 15.49 4.50
CA VAL A 178 4.00 14.88 5.49
C VAL A 178 4.88 15.94 6.15
N LEU A 179 5.51 16.82 5.37
CA LEU A 179 6.37 17.88 5.89
C LEU A 179 5.60 18.86 6.77
N LEU A 180 4.39 19.22 6.36
CA LEU A 180 3.54 20.11 7.16
C LEU A 180 3.19 19.46 8.51
N ASN A 181 2.86 18.17 8.52
CA ASN A 181 2.54 17.48 9.75
C ASN A 181 3.73 17.39 10.70
N LEU A 182 4.94 17.12 10.19
CA LEU A 182 6.17 17.09 11.00
C LEU A 182 6.44 18.42 11.73
N VAL A 183 5.92 19.52 11.21
CA VAL A 183 6.00 20.84 11.86
C VAL A 183 4.82 21.07 12.80
N LEU A 184 3.58 20.76 12.35
CA LEU A 184 2.38 21.06 13.12
C LEU A 184 2.19 20.15 14.32
N ALA A 185 2.57 18.87 14.24
CA ALA A 185 2.39 17.93 15.35
C ALA A 185 3.16 18.38 16.60
N PRO A 186 4.48 18.62 16.58
CA PRO A 186 5.18 19.12 17.75
C PRO A 186 4.70 20.51 18.18
N LEU A 187 4.35 21.38 17.25
CA LEU A 187 3.82 22.73 17.55
C LEU A 187 2.53 22.63 18.38
N PHE A 188 1.58 21.80 17.97
CA PHE A 188 0.29 21.69 18.66
C PHE A 188 0.36 20.85 19.94
N ILE A 189 1.23 19.82 19.96
CA ILE A 189 1.37 18.96 21.14
C ILE A 189 2.23 19.62 22.21
N LEU A 190 3.43 20.12 21.84
CA LEU A 190 4.43 20.57 22.81
C LEU A 190 4.28 22.06 23.13
N TYR A 191 4.12 22.93 22.11
CA TYR A 191 4.07 24.38 22.31
C TYR A 191 2.68 24.84 22.77
N PHE A 192 1.63 24.49 22.02
CA PHE A 192 0.24 24.83 22.40
C PHE A 192 -0.36 23.91 23.45
N GLN A 193 0.29 22.82 23.81
CA GLN A 193 -0.14 21.85 24.83
C GLN A 193 -1.57 21.33 24.65
N LEU A 194 -2.01 21.18 23.40
CA LEU A 194 -3.35 20.68 23.06
C LEU A 194 -3.51 19.16 23.26
N GLY A 195 -2.44 18.46 23.66
CA GLY A 195 -2.44 17.03 23.89
C GLY A 195 -2.83 16.23 22.65
N ILE A 196 -3.61 15.17 22.84
CA ILE A 196 -4.05 14.28 21.75
C ILE A 196 -4.92 14.98 20.70
N THR A 197 -5.68 15.99 21.11
CA THR A 197 -6.47 16.84 20.19
C THR A 197 -5.55 17.58 19.23
N GLY A 198 -4.42 18.08 19.72
CA GLY A 198 -3.40 18.74 18.89
C GLY A 198 -2.81 17.81 17.84
N ALA A 199 -2.51 16.56 18.19
CA ALA A 199 -2.06 15.54 17.24
C ALA A 199 -3.10 15.30 16.13
N ALA A 200 -4.35 15.12 16.49
CA ALA A 200 -5.45 14.87 15.54
C ALA A 200 -5.67 16.07 14.61
N VAL A 201 -5.66 17.30 15.13
CA VAL A 201 -5.84 18.53 14.35
C VAL A 201 -4.65 18.74 13.39
N ALA A 202 -3.41 18.51 13.85
CA ALA A 202 -2.23 18.58 12.99
C ALA A 202 -2.35 17.61 11.81
N THR A 203 -2.78 16.38 12.07
CA THR A 203 -3.01 15.36 11.04
C THR A 203 -4.10 15.78 10.07
N LEU A 204 -5.24 16.26 10.57
CA LEU A 204 -6.37 16.74 9.73
C LEU A 204 -5.93 17.88 8.80
N ILE A 205 -5.28 18.92 9.34
CA ILE A 205 -4.79 20.06 8.53
C ILE A 205 -3.81 19.58 7.46
N SER A 206 -2.89 18.71 7.83
CA SER A 206 -1.87 18.17 6.91
C SER A 206 -2.48 17.32 5.80
N GLN A 207 -3.51 16.53 6.11
CA GLN A 207 -4.24 15.75 5.11
C GLN A 207 -5.03 16.65 4.15
N CYS A 208 -5.71 17.67 4.66
CA CYS A 208 -6.42 18.67 3.84
C CYS A 208 -5.45 19.41 2.92
N PHE A 209 -4.30 19.86 3.45
CA PHE A 209 -3.27 20.54 2.68
C PHE A 209 -2.65 19.63 1.63
N GLY A 210 -2.30 18.39 1.99
CA GLY A 210 -1.77 17.39 1.07
C GLY A 210 -2.75 17.09 -0.07
N CYS A 211 -4.05 16.95 0.24
CA CYS A 211 -5.11 16.76 -0.74
C CYS A 211 -5.21 17.95 -1.70
N ALA A 212 -5.21 19.18 -1.18
CA ALA A 212 -5.26 20.40 -1.99
C ALA A 212 -4.02 20.53 -2.89
N MET A 213 -2.83 20.17 -2.39
CA MET A 213 -1.60 20.17 -3.18
C MET A 213 -1.63 19.09 -4.27
N LEU A 214 -2.12 17.88 -3.98
CA LEU A 214 -2.31 16.84 -5.00
C LEU A 214 -3.30 17.28 -6.07
N PHE A 215 -4.42 17.88 -5.68
CA PHE A 215 -5.38 18.42 -6.62
C PHE A 215 -4.75 19.51 -7.50
N ARG A 216 -3.98 20.43 -6.91
CA ARG A 216 -3.23 21.45 -7.66
C ARG A 216 -2.22 20.82 -8.64
N MET A 217 -1.58 19.70 -8.27
CA MET A 217 -0.64 19.00 -9.15
C MET A 217 -1.32 18.37 -10.36
N THR A 218 -2.64 18.05 -10.33
CA THR A 218 -3.36 17.58 -11.50
C THR A 218 -3.43 18.61 -12.61
N HIS A 219 -3.24 19.90 -12.29
CA HIS A 219 -3.21 21.00 -13.28
C HIS A 219 -1.81 21.26 -13.84
N LYS A 220 -0.78 20.52 -13.38
CA LYS A 220 0.60 20.65 -13.82
C LYS A 220 1.03 19.50 -14.72
N GLY A 221 1.93 19.77 -15.63
CA GLY A 221 2.44 18.77 -16.57
C GLY A 221 1.36 18.30 -17.56
N GLU A 222 1.40 17.01 -17.89
CA GLU A 222 0.44 16.33 -18.77
C GLU A 222 -0.61 15.52 -17.98
N ASN A 223 -0.83 15.89 -16.71
CA ASN A 223 -1.84 15.22 -15.90
C ASN A 223 -3.24 15.52 -16.43
N ILE A 224 -4.12 14.52 -16.30
CA ILE A 224 -5.54 14.69 -16.53
C ILE A 224 -6.10 15.66 -15.49
N ARG A 225 -6.70 16.74 -15.96
CA ARG A 225 -7.39 17.69 -15.09
C ARG A 225 -8.72 17.11 -14.64
N ILE A 226 -8.94 17.11 -13.35
CA ILE A 226 -10.20 16.68 -12.75
C ILE A 226 -11.24 17.78 -13.00
N GLN A 227 -12.31 17.47 -13.74
CA GLN A 227 -13.41 18.39 -14.06
C GLN A 227 -14.74 17.69 -13.81
N LEU A 228 -15.56 18.21 -12.92
CA LEU A 228 -16.82 17.59 -12.50
C LEU A 228 -17.77 17.28 -13.66
N ARG A 229 -17.68 18.03 -14.77
CA ARG A 229 -18.46 17.75 -15.99
C ARG A 229 -18.17 16.37 -16.61
N ASN A 230 -17.01 15.80 -16.32
CA ASN A 230 -16.59 14.47 -16.79
C ASN A 230 -17.03 13.34 -15.84
N PHE A 231 -17.76 13.66 -14.78
CA PHE A 231 -18.31 12.66 -13.87
C PHE A 231 -19.34 11.79 -14.59
N THR A 232 -19.05 10.50 -14.67
CA THR A 232 -19.84 9.54 -15.46
C THR A 232 -20.02 8.25 -14.63
N PRO A 233 -20.97 8.22 -13.70
CA PRO A 233 -21.18 7.07 -12.80
C PRO A 233 -21.95 5.95 -13.53
N THR A 234 -21.29 5.28 -14.48
CA THR A 234 -21.86 4.15 -15.22
C THR A 234 -21.55 2.82 -14.55
N ARG A 235 -22.42 1.82 -14.77
CA ARG A 235 -22.15 0.44 -14.31
C ARG A 235 -20.83 -0.11 -14.85
N ALA A 236 -20.45 0.27 -16.08
CA ALA A 236 -19.19 -0.13 -16.68
C ALA A 236 -17.99 0.40 -15.89
N PHE A 237 -17.99 1.70 -15.51
CA PHE A 237 -16.92 2.30 -14.71
C PHE A 237 -16.88 1.75 -13.30
N ALA A 238 -18.04 1.54 -12.66
CA ALA A 238 -18.10 0.91 -11.36
C ALA A 238 -17.48 -0.50 -11.38
N LYS A 239 -17.78 -1.30 -12.43
CA LYS A 239 -17.20 -2.64 -12.61
C LYS A 239 -15.69 -2.59 -12.80
N GLU A 240 -15.16 -1.63 -13.56
CA GLU A 240 -13.72 -1.45 -13.73
C GLU A 240 -13.02 -1.06 -12.42
N ILE A 241 -13.62 -0.15 -11.64
CA ILE A 241 -13.10 0.24 -10.33
C ILE A 241 -13.07 -0.96 -9.37
N ILE A 242 -14.16 -1.74 -9.33
CA ILE A 242 -14.23 -2.97 -8.51
C ILE A 242 -13.15 -3.97 -8.96
N PHE A 243 -13.02 -4.24 -10.24
CA PHE A 243 -12.04 -5.20 -10.76
C PHE A 243 -10.59 -4.78 -10.49
N GLY A 244 -10.28 -3.50 -10.65
CA GLY A 244 -8.94 -2.98 -10.40
C GLY A 244 -8.65 -2.71 -8.93
N GLY A 245 -9.67 -2.42 -8.11
CA GLY A 245 -9.53 -2.04 -6.70
C GLY A 245 -9.55 -3.21 -5.72
N THR A 246 -10.39 -4.23 -5.98
CA THR A 246 -10.58 -5.38 -5.07
C THR A 246 -9.26 -6.07 -4.67
N PRO A 247 -8.28 -6.31 -5.56
CA PRO A 247 -7.03 -6.95 -5.15
C PRO A 247 -6.24 -6.13 -4.13
N SER A 248 -6.31 -4.81 -4.19
CA SER A 248 -5.67 -3.92 -3.21
C SER A 248 -6.41 -3.95 -1.87
N LEU A 249 -7.73 -3.97 -1.89
CA LEU A 249 -8.56 -4.11 -0.70
C LEU A 249 -8.33 -5.47 -0.02
N SER A 250 -8.31 -6.56 -0.80
CA SER A 250 -8.03 -7.91 -0.30
C SER A 250 -6.65 -7.99 0.33
N ARG A 251 -5.62 -7.44 -0.31
CA ARG A 251 -4.25 -7.45 0.22
C ARG A 251 -4.16 -6.71 1.55
N GLN A 252 -4.76 -5.52 1.67
CA GLN A 252 -4.71 -4.73 2.90
C GLN A 252 -5.57 -5.33 4.01
N GLY A 253 -6.81 -5.71 3.70
CA GLY A 253 -7.72 -6.28 4.67
C GLY A 253 -7.21 -7.61 5.24
N LEU A 254 -6.78 -8.53 4.37
CA LEU A 254 -6.21 -9.81 4.81
C LEU A 254 -4.88 -9.63 5.53
N GLY A 255 -4.07 -8.62 5.15
CA GLY A 255 -2.85 -8.29 5.88
C GLY A 255 -3.12 -7.86 7.32
N SER A 256 -4.16 -7.07 7.55
CA SER A 256 -4.57 -6.66 8.90
C SER A 256 -5.09 -7.84 9.72
N ILE A 257 -5.90 -8.71 9.12
CA ILE A 257 -6.40 -9.95 9.76
C ILE A 257 -5.23 -10.89 10.09
N ALA A 258 -4.29 -11.07 9.17
CA ALA A 258 -3.11 -11.90 9.39
C ALA A 258 -2.26 -11.40 10.56
N THR A 259 -2.05 -10.09 10.68
CA THR A 259 -1.33 -9.50 11.81
C THR A 259 -2.05 -9.73 13.14
N LEU A 260 -3.39 -9.61 13.15
CA LEU A 260 -4.18 -9.91 14.34
C LEU A 260 -4.04 -11.40 14.74
N MET A 261 -4.17 -12.30 13.78
CA MET A 261 -4.04 -13.75 14.02
C MET A 261 -2.62 -14.11 14.49
N LEU A 262 -1.60 -13.48 13.93
CA LEU A 262 -0.21 -13.65 14.37
C LEU A 262 -0.03 -13.24 15.84
N ASN A 263 -0.57 -12.10 16.24
CA ASN A 263 -0.47 -11.61 17.61
C ASN A 263 -1.21 -12.53 18.59
N VAL A 264 -2.40 -13.02 18.20
CA VAL A 264 -3.15 -13.98 19.02
C VAL A 264 -2.39 -15.29 19.18
N ALA A 265 -1.84 -15.84 18.10
CA ALA A 265 -1.06 -17.08 18.13
C ALA A 265 0.24 -16.93 18.94
N ALA A 266 0.96 -15.81 18.75
CA ALA A 266 2.18 -15.51 19.51
C ALA A 266 1.87 -15.28 21.00
N GLY A 267 0.72 -14.71 21.33
CA GLY A 267 0.27 -14.45 22.70
C GLY A 267 0.13 -15.70 23.56
N ALA A 268 -0.16 -16.85 22.95
CA ALA A 268 -0.19 -18.14 23.65
C ALA A 268 1.18 -18.56 24.21
N PHE A 269 2.27 -17.97 23.70
CA PHE A 269 3.66 -18.25 24.11
C PHE A 269 4.29 -17.12 24.94
N GLY A 270 3.51 -16.10 25.29
CA GLY A 270 3.93 -14.99 26.16
C GLY A 270 4.27 -13.69 25.44
N ASP A 271 4.49 -12.64 26.22
CA ASP A 271 4.70 -11.28 25.73
C ASP A 271 5.97 -11.13 24.89
N ALA A 272 7.03 -11.89 25.24
CA ALA A 272 8.27 -11.88 24.46
C ALA A 272 8.06 -12.40 23.03
N ALA A 273 7.16 -13.38 22.82
CA ALA A 273 6.82 -13.88 21.50
C ALA A 273 6.06 -12.83 20.69
N ILE A 274 5.09 -12.14 21.30
CA ILE A 274 4.38 -11.03 20.63
C ILE A 274 5.36 -9.92 20.23
N ALA A 275 6.23 -9.51 21.13
CA ALA A 275 7.21 -8.45 20.89
C ALA A 275 8.20 -8.85 19.78
N GLY A 276 8.75 -10.06 19.82
CA GLY A 276 9.68 -10.58 18.82
C GLY A 276 9.03 -10.63 17.43
N MET A 277 7.84 -11.22 17.30
CA MET A 277 7.11 -11.30 16.04
C MET A 277 6.70 -9.93 15.49
N SER A 278 6.34 -8.98 16.36
CA SER A 278 6.02 -7.60 15.97
C SER A 278 7.24 -6.89 15.36
N ILE A 279 8.43 -7.07 15.94
CA ILE A 279 9.69 -6.51 15.42
C ILE A 279 9.98 -7.12 14.03
N VAL A 280 9.89 -8.44 13.89
CA VAL A 280 10.09 -9.13 12.60
C VAL A 280 9.13 -8.63 11.53
N THR A 281 7.86 -8.44 11.87
CA THR A 281 6.85 -7.90 10.96
C THR A 281 7.21 -6.49 10.49
N ARG A 282 7.70 -5.62 11.37
CA ARG A 282 8.14 -4.26 11.02
C ARG A 282 9.35 -4.28 10.08
N ILE A 283 10.36 -5.11 10.38
CA ILE A 283 11.55 -5.26 9.53
C ILE A 283 11.14 -5.75 8.14
N SER A 284 10.27 -6.75 8.07
CA SER A 284 9.74 -7.27 6.81
C SER A 284 8.98 -6.21 6.03
N PHE A 285 8.15 -5.39 6.68
CA PHE A 285 7.42 -4.30 6.04
C PHE A 285 8.35 -3.28 5.40
N PHE A 286 9.40 -2.84 6.11
CA PHE A 286 10.40 -1.92 5.56
C PHE A 286 11.12 -2.51 4.34
N THR A 287 11.48 -3.78 4.42
CA THR A 287 12.18 -4.48 3.33
C THR A 287 11.26 -4.61 2.11
N TYR A 288 9.99 -4.96 2.31
CA TYR A 288 9.02 -5.10 1.23
C TYR A 288 8.57 -3.77 0.63
N ALA A 289 8.65 -2.68 1.37
CA ALA A 289 8.26 -1.35 0.87
C ALA A 289 9.01 -0.97 -0.41
N LEU A 290 10.30 -1.35 -0.53
CA LEU A 290 11.06 -1.14 -1.76
C LEU A 290 10.49 -1.94 -2.95
N VAL A 291 10.15 -3.21 -2.72
CA VAL A 291 9.60 -4.08 -3.78
C VAL A 291 8.19 -3.63 -4.15
N ILE A 292 7.38 -3.22 -3.19
CA ILE A 292 6.06 -2.63 -3.44
C ILE A 292 6.22 -1.34 -4.25
N GLY A 293 7.16 -0.46 -3.90
CA GLY A 293 7.45 0.76 -4.65
C GLY A 293 7.94 0.48 -6.08
N LEU A 294 8.79 -0.54 -6.25
CA LEU A 294 9.24 -1.01 -7.58
C LEU A 294 8.05 -1.51 -8.42
N GLY A 295 7.17 -2.31 -7.82
CA GLY A 295 5.96 -2.80 -8.48
C GLY A 295 4.97 -1.68 -8.81
N GLN A 296 4.84 -0.70 -7.92
CA GLN A 296 4.05 0.49 -8.19
C GLN A 296 4.64 1.37 -9.30
N GLY A 297 5.96 1.34 -9.51
CA GLY A 297 6.64 1.94 -10.66
C GLY A 297 6.42 1.15 -11.96
N PHE A 298 6.31 -0.18 -11.86
CA PHE A 298 6.01 -1.08 -12.98
C PHE A 298 4.58 -0.90 -13.51
N GLN A 299 3.58 -0.71 -12.64
CA GLN A 299 2.16 -0.66 -13.03
C GLN A 299 1.84 0.37 -14.13
N PRO A 300 2.30 1.64 -14.09
CA PRO A 300 2.06 2.61 -15.16
C PRO A 300 2.60 2.14 -16.51
N LEU A 301 3.85 1.66 -16.54
CA LEU A 301 4.46 1.12 -17.75
C LEU A 301 3.66 -0.07 -18.29
N CYS A 302 3.30 -1.00 -17.42
CA CYS A 302 2.50 -2.17 -17.76
C CYS A 302 1.15 -1.75 -18.37
N GLY A 303 0.43 -0.81 -17.74
CA GLY A 303 -0.87 -0.34 -18.21
C GLY A 303 -0.80 0.33 -19.57
N PHE A 304 0.16 1.25 -19.79
CA PHE A 304 0.37 1.91 -21.08
C PHE A 304 0.75 0.91 -22.17
N CYS A 305 1.75 0.05 -21.91
CA CYS A 305 2.20 -0.94 -22.90
C CYS A 305 1.12 -1.99 -23.20
N TYR A 306 0.34 -2.40 -22.21
CA TYR A 306 -0.78 -3.32 -22.41
C TYR A 306 -1.89 -2.66 -23.25
N GLY A 307 -2.24 -1.40 -22.96
CA GLY A 307 -3.21 -0.62 -23.75
C GLY A 307 -2.74 -0.38 -25.19
N ALA A 308 -1.44 -0.15 -25.39
CA ALA A 308 -0.81 -0.01 -26.71
C ALA A 308 -0.51 -1.34 -27.42
N LYS A 309 -0.89 -2.49 -26.81
CA LYS A 309 -0.61 -3.86 -27.31
C LYS A 309 0.88 -4.20 -27.46
N LEU A 310 1.76 -3.54 -26.70
CA LEU A 310 3.21 -3.76 -26.66
C LEU A 310 3.56 -4.85 -25.61
N TYR A 311 3.04 -6.06 -25.80
CA TYR A 311 3.15 -7.16 -24.83
C TYR A 311 4.58 -7.62 -24.54
N GLY A 312 5.47 -7.56 -25.55
CA GLY A 312 6.89 -7.87 -25.37
C GLY A 312 7.56 -6.97 -24.35
N ARG A 313 7.18 -5.68 -24.35
CA ARG A 313 7.69 -4.69 -23.41
C ARG A 313 7.14 -4.89 -21.98
N VAL A 314 5.87 -5.29 -21.85
CA VAL A 314 5.30 -5.69 -20.56
C VAL A 314 6.09 -6.83 -19.94
N LYS A 315 6.42 -7.86 -20.75
CA LYS A 315 7.22 -9.01 -20.33
C LYS A 315 8.63 -8.59 -19.91
N GLU A 316 9.31 -7.78 -20.71
CA GLU A 316 10.66 -7.25 -20.41
C GLU A 316 10.66 -6.50 -19.06
N ALA A 317 9.72 -5.58 -18.85
CA ALA A 317 9.59 -4.80 -17.64
C ALA A 317 9.29 -5.68 -16.41
N PHE A 318 8.43 -6.68 -16.55
CA PHE A 318 8.10 -7.61 -15.49
C PHE A 318 9.33 -8.39 -15.01
N PHE A 319 10.06 -9.00 -15.94
CA PHE A 319 11.26 -9.76 -15.58
C PHE A 319 12.40 -8.88 -15.08
N PHE A 320 12.53 -7.66 -15.59
CA PHE A 320 13.46 -6.67 -15.05
C PHE A 320 13.15 -6.37 -13.58
N CYS A 321 11.89 -6.07 -13.25
CA CYS A 321 11.47 -5.79 -11.88
C CYS A 321 11.64 -7.01 -10.96
N ILE A 322 11.32 -8.22 -11.43
CA ILE A 322 11.58 -9.46 -10.65
C ILE A 322 13.07 -9.59 -10.34
N ARG A 323 13.94 -9.47 -11.34
CA ARG A 323 15.39 -9.57 -11.10
C ARG A 323 15.89 -8.56 -10.09
N CYS A 324 15.54 -7.28 -10.26
CA CYS A 324 15.93 -6.22 -9.32
C CYS A 324 15.38 -6.48 -7.90
N GLY A 325 14.10 -6.81 -7.79
CA GLY A 325 13.46 -7.09 -6.51
C GLY A 325 14.01 -8.33 -5.81
N THR A 326 14.24 -9.42 -6.57
CA THR A 326 14.79 -10.67 -6.03
C THR A 326 16.24 -10.49 -5.57
N VAL A 327 17.09 -9.81 -6.36
CA VAL A 327 18.49 -9.53 -5.97
C VAL A 327 18.52 -8.68 -4.72
N PHE A 328 17.73 -7.60 -4.65
CA PHE A 328 17.63 -6.76 -3.46
C PHE A 328 17.16 -7.56 -2.22
N LEU A 329 16.09 -8.34 -2.35
CA LEU A 329 15.56 -9.14 -1.24
C LEU A 329 16.51 -10.28 -0.85
N ALA A 330 17.28 -10.85 -1.79
CA ALA A 330 18.30 -11.86 -1.50
C ALA A 330 19.45 -11.26 -0.68
N VAL A 331 19.91 -10.06 -1.00
CA VAL A 331 20.91 -9.34 -0.20
C VAL A 331 20.35 -9.05 1.21
N CYS A 332 19.12 -8.54 1.31
CA CYS A 332 18.46 -8.34 2.60
C CYS A 332 18.30 -9.65 3.40
N ALA A 333 18.01 -10.77 2.71
CA ALA A 333 17.91 -12.08 3.33
C ALA A 333 19.24 -12.56 3.93
N ILE A 334 20.33 -12.42 3.19
CA ILE A 334 21.67 -12.78 3.67
C ILE A 334 22.05 -11.94 4.89
N LEU A 335 21.87 -10.61 4.80
CA LEU A 335 22.17 -9.71 5.92
C LEU A 335 21.26 -9.98 7.12
N GLY A 336 19.96 -10.18 6.90
CA GLY A 336 18.98 -10.49 7.94
C GLY A 336 19.26 -11.83 8.61
N PHE A 337 19.74 -12.84 7.87
CA PHE A 337 20.09 -14.14 8.43
C PHE A 337 21.35 -14.07 9.31
N ILE A 338 22.40 -13.43 8.80
CA ILE A 338 23.70 -13.32 9.52
C ILE A 338 23.56 -12.43 10.77
N PHE A 339 22.93 -11.27 10.61
CA PHE A 339 22.82 -10.25 11.67
C PHE A 339 21.50 -10.28 12.42
N SER A 340 20.72 -11.36 12.35
CA SER A 340 19.38 -11.46 12.95
C SER A 340 19.35 -11.03 14.43
N THR A 341 20.27 -11.51 15.24
CA THR A 341 20.37 -11.19 16.68
C THR A 341 20.63 -9.70 16.88
N SER A 342 21.62 -9.14 16.19
CA SER A 342 21.97 -7.71 16.29
C SER A 342 20.85 -6.81 15.81
N ILE A 343 20.15 -7.18 14.72
CA ILE A 343 19.03 -6.40 14.17
C ILE A 343 17.89 -6.34 15.20
N ILE A 344 17.52 -7.47 15.81
CA ILE A 344 16.44 -7.50 16.80
C ILE A 344 16.84 -6.73 18.07
N SER A 345 18.08 -6.85 18.55
CA SER A 345 18.56 -6.14 19.74
C SER A 345 18.55 -4.62 19.60
N ILE A 346 18.71 -4.07 18.37
CA ILE A 346 18.56 -2.63 18.12
C ILE A 346 17.16 -2.13 18.47
N PHE A 347 16.12 -2.94 18.24
CA PHE A 347 14.74 -2.57 18.55
C PHE A 347 14.37 -2.83 20.01
N ARG A 348 14.87 -3.91 20.58
CA ARG A 348 14.63 -4.29 21.98
C ARG A 348 15.77 -5.14 22.48
N ASP A 349 16.51 -4.63 23.48
CA ASP A 349 17.59 -5.35 24.14
C ASP A 349 17.05 -6.13 25.36
N ASP A 350 16.28 -7.18 25.06
CA ASP A 350 15.71 -8.13 26.01
C ASP A 350 16.02 -9.54 25.52
N ALA A 351 16.68 -10.34 26.34
CA ALA A 351 17.17 -11.66 25.97
C ALA A 351 16.06 -12.60 25.44
N ALA A 352 14.87 -12.55 26.06
CA ALA A 352 13.74 -13.37 25.64
C ALA A 352 13.18 -12.92 24.28
N VAL A 353 13.06 -11.60 24.06
CA VAL A 353 12.60 -11.03 22.79
C VAL A 353 13.60 -11.30 21.67
N VAL A 354 14.90 -11.14 21.96
CA VAL A 354 15.98 -11.40 20.98
C VAL A 354 16.02 -12.88 20.61
N ALA A 355 15.84 -13.79 21.57
CA ALA A 355 15.80 -15.23 21.31
C ALA A 355 14.70 -15.60 20.29
N VAL A 356 13.47 -15.17 20.53
CA VAL A 356 12.33 -15.42 19.62
C VAL A 356 12.50 -14.67 18.30
N GLY A 357 12.74 -13.36 18.34
CA GLY A 357 12.80 -12.51 17.15
C GLY A 357 13.93 -12.91 16.20
N SER A 358 15.09 -13.32 16.69
CA SER A 358 16.21 -13.75 15.84
C SER A 358 15.92 -15.05 15.09
N VAL A 359 15.28 -16.02 15.74
CA VAL A 359 14.85 -17.27 15.10
C VAL A 359 13.75 -16.98 14.06
N ALA A 360 12.73 -16.21 14.43
CA ALA A 360 11.65 -15.83 13.54
C ALA A 360 12.18 -15.07 12.31
N LEU A 361 13.11 -14.13 12.49
CA LEU A 361 13.71 -13.39 11.40
C LEU A 361 14.50 -14.32 10.46
N ARG A 362 15.27 -15.27 10.97
CA ARG A 362 16.00 -16.25 10.14
C ARG A 362 15.07 -17.08 9.28
N TRP A 363 13.95 -17.55 9.82
CA TRP A 363 12.94 -18.26 9.02
C TRP A 363 12.31 -17.34 7.98
N GLN A 364 11.90 -16.14 8.37
CA GLN A 364 11.23 -15.19 7.51
C GLN A 364 12.08 -14.78 6.29
N VAL A 365 13.38 -14.52 6.48
CA VAL A 365 14.24 -14.06 5.39
C VAL A 365 14.49 -15.11 4.31
N LEU A 366 14.30 -16.41 4.60
CA LEU A 366 14.43 -17.48 3.60
C LEU A 366 13.41 -17.32 2.46
N SER A 367 12.25 -16.76 2.75
CA SER A 367 11.21 -16.50 1.73
C SER A 367 11.37 -15.16 1.02
N PHE A 368 12.18 -14.23 1.50
CA PHE A 368 12.32 -12.89 0.92
C PHE A 368 12.51 -12.87 -0.59
N PRO A 369 13.44 -13.66 -1.19
CA PRO A 369 13.62 -13.62 -2.64
C PRO A 369 12.37 -13.93 -3.46
N LEU A 370 11.45 -14.72 -2.89
CA LEU A 370 10.21 -15.14 -3.55
C LEU A 370 9.14 -14.04 -3.57
N VAL A 371 9.18 -13.13 -2.60
CA VAL A 371 8.16 -12.10 -2.41
C VAL A 371 8.07 -11.14 -3.59
N ALA A 372 9.20 -10.86 -4.25
CA ALA A 372 9.22 -10.01 -5.46
C ALA A 372 8.30 -10.59 -6.55
N THR A 373 8.37 -11.89 -6.82
CA THR A 373 7.52 -12.55 -7.80
C THR A 373 6.05 -12.50 -7.41
N ILE A 374 5.73 -12.74 -6.13
CA ILE A 374 4.34 -12.72 -5.63
C ILE A 374 3.73 -11.32 -5.82
N VAL A 375 4.44 -10.28 -5.36
CA VAL A 375 3.97 -8.89 -5.42
C VAL A 375 3.80 -8.41 -6.86
N LEU A 376 4.80 -8.65 -7.70
CA LEU A 376 4.77 -8.22 -9.11
C LEU A 376 3.72 -8.97 -9.92
N THR A 377 3.51 -10.26 -9.66
CA THR A 377 2.43 -11.03 -10.29
C THR A 377 1.05 -10.49 -9.91
N ASN A 378 0.84 -10.17 -8.64
CA ASN A 378 -0.40 -9.53 -8.18
C ASN A 378 -0.66 -8.22 -8.93
N MET A 379 0.36 -7.35 -9.01
CA MET A 379 0.26 -6.06 -9.68
C MET A 379 0.09 -6.18 -11.19
N LEU A 380 0.74 -7.15 -11.84
CA LEU A 380 0.53 -7.47 -13.25
C LEU A 380 -0.91 -7.86 -13.51
N MET A 381 -1.44 -8.84 -12.76
CA MET A 381 -2.83 -9.32 -12.93
C MET A 381 -3.85 -8.21 -12.72
N GLN A 382 -3.62 -7.36 -11.72
CA GLN A 382 -4.44 -6.19 -11.44
C GLN A 382 -4.47 -5.21 -12.61
N THR A 383 -3.30 -4.94 -13.20
CA THR A 383 -3.15 -3.97 -14.30
C THR A 383 -3.73 -4.47 -15.62
N ILE A 384 -3.55 -5.75 -15.95
CA ILE A 384 -4.06 -6.35 -17.19
C ILE A 384 -5.53 -6.80 -17.12
N ARG A 385 -6.26 -6.38 -16.08
CA ARG A 385 -7.70 -6.67 -15.93
C ARG A 385 -8.02 -8.17 -15.76
N LYS A 386 -7.26 -8.88 -14.95
CA LYS A 386 -7.53 -10.27 -14.55
C LYS A 386 -7.87 -10.33 -13.04
N PRO A 387 -9.05 -9.81 -12.61
CA PRO A 387 -9.35 -9.56 -11.20
C PRO A 387 -9.35 -10.84 -10.35
N VAL A 388 -9.87 -11.95 -10.86
CA VAL A 388 -9.90 -13.22 -10.13
C VAL A 388 -8.47 -13.69 -9.82
N ARG A 389 -7.59 -13.71 -10.82
CA ARG A 389 -6.19 -14.12 -10.65
C ARG A 389 -5.45 -13.15 -9.72
N ALA A 390 -5.72 -11.84 -9.84
CA ALA A 390 -5.15 -10.82 -8.95
C ALA A 390 -5.58 -11.03 -7.49
N ASN A 391 -6.87 -11.30 -7.25
CA ASN A 391 -7.39 -11.56 -5.91
C ASN A 391 -6.86 -12.86 -5.30
N ILE A 392 -6.70 -13.92 -6.11
CA ILE A 392 -6.09 -15.18 -5.65
C ILE A 392 -4.67 -14.93 -5.15
N VAL A 393 -3.84 -14.23 -5.92
CA VAL A 393 -2.44 -13.91 -5.52
C VAL A 393 -2.42 -12.96 -4.33
N ALA A 394 -3.32 -11.96 -4.27
CA ALA A 394 -3.42 -11.03 -3.14
C ALA A 394 -3.81 -11.76 -1.85
N ALA A 395 -4.78 -12.67 -1.94
CA ALA A 395 -5.27 -13.45 -0.81
C ALA A 395 -4.31 -14.58 -0.38
N ALA A 396 -3.54 -15.13 -1.32
CA ALA A 396 -2.68 -16.28 -1.07
C ALA A 396 -1.74 -16.06 0.12
N ARG A 397 -1.03 -14.94 0.12
CA ARG A 397 0.04 -14.64 1.06
C ARG A 397 -0.44 -14.43 2.50
N SER A 398 -1.46 -13.61 2.70
CA SER A 398 -1.92 -13.18 4.03
C SER A 398 -3.24 -13.85 4.46
N GLY A 399 -3.96 -14.45 3.54
CA GLY A 399 -5.25 -15.09 3.82
C GLY A 399 -5.21 -16.59 3.62
N LEU A 400 -5.22 -17.03 2.35
CA LEU A 400 -5.46 -18.41 1.95
C LEU A 400 -4.48 -19.43 2.58
N PHE A 401 -3.19 -19.07 2.66
CA PHE A 401 -2.17 -19.94 3.24
C PHE A 401 -1.80 -19.54 4.67
N PHE A 402 -1.62 -18.24 4.93
CA PHE A 402 -1.18 -17.80 6.26
C PHE A 402 -2.18 -18.15 7.36
N ILE A 403 -3.49 -17.86 7.15
CA ILE A 403 -4.50 -18.08 8.20
C ILE A 403 -4.62 -19.57 8.59
N PRO A 404 -4.72 -20.53 7.68
CA PRO A 404 -4.69 -21.93 8.08
C PRO A 404 -3.37 -22.36 8.75
N LEU A 405 -2.24 -21.92 8.21
CA LEU A 405 -0.92 -22.30 8.72
C LEU A 405 -0.65 -21.78 10.12
N ILE A 406 -1.15 -20.59 10.49
CA ILE A 406 -0.94 -20.01 11.83
C ILE A 406 -1.70 -20.79 12.91
N PHE A 407 -2.67 -21.62 12.57
CA PHE A 407 -3.34 -22.53 13.48
C PHE A 407 -2.73 -23.94 13.45
N ILE A 408 -2.33 -24.41 12.26
CA ILE A 408 -1.82 -25.77 12.05
C ILE A 408 -0.38 -25.92 12.58
N LEU A 409 0.52 -25.02 12.17
CA LEU A 409 1.95 -25.16 12.51
C LEU A 409 2.23 -25.04 14.01
N PRO A 410 1.63 -24.11 14.77
CA PRO A 410 1.84 -24.07 16.21
C PRO A 410 1.32 -25.30 16.96
N TYR A 411 0.29 -25.97 16.42
CA TYR A 411 -0.20 -27.22 17.01
C TYR A 411 0.86 -28.33 16.98
N PHE A 412 1.66 -28.41 15.90
CA PHE A 412 2.71 -29.44 15.76
C PHE A 412 4.08 -29.01 16.28
N PHE A 413 4.43 -27.73 16.16
CA PHE A 413 5.78 -27.20 16.40
C PHE A 413 5.84 -26.15 17.52
N GLY A 414 4.73 -25.86 18.20
CA GLY A 414 4.69 -24.83 19.23
C GLY A 414 5.10 -23.46 18.70
N LEU A 415 5.93 -22.72 19.45
CA LEU A 415 6.40 -21.39 19.08
C LEU A 415 7.12 -21.36 17.72
N LEU A 416 7.93 -22.39 17.42
CA LEU A 416 8.60 -22.50 16.13
C LEU A 416 7.60 -22.49 14.96
N GLY A 417 6.40 -23.05 15.16
CA GLY A 417 5.32 -23.01 14.17
C GLY A 417 4.83 -21.58 13.88
N VAL A 418 4.78 -20.72 14.90
CA VAL A 418 4.45 -19.28 14.73
C VAL A 418 5.57 -18.57 13.96
N GLU A 419 6.83 -18.82 14.33
CA GLU A 419 8.02 -18.19 13.76
C GLU A 419 8.21 -18.50 12.26
N MET A 420 7.90 -19.72 11.81
CA MET A 420 8.07 -20.14 10.43
C MET A 420 6.80 -20.01 9.57
N CYS A 421 5.67 -19.63 10.14
CA CYS A 421 4.38 -19.62 9.46
C CYS A 421 4.38 -18.78 8.18
N GLN A 422 4.89 -17.55 8.25
CA GLN A 422 4.90 -16.64 7.10
C GLN A 422 5.82 -17.13 5.99
N MET A 423 6.94 -17.77 6.33
CA MET A 423 7.84 -18.37 5.35
C MET A 423 7.10 -19.43 4.52
N TRP A 424 6.39 -20.36 5.16
CA TRP A 424 5.61 -21.38 4.46
C TRP A 424 4.46 -20.79 3.63
N ALA A 425 3.78 -19.76 4.17
CA ALA A 425 2.75 -19.05 3.42
C ALA A 425 3.32 -18.38 2.14
N ASP A 426 4.52 -17.81 2.21
CA ASP A 426 5.20 -17.20 1.08
C ASP A 426 5.63 -18.27 0.04
N PHE A 427 6.14 -19.44 0.46
CA PHE A 427 6.45 -20.56 -0.44
C PHE A 427 5.21 -21.05 -1.20
N CYS A 428 4.10 -21.29 -0.48
CA CYS A 428 2.84 -21.69 -1.11
C CYS A 428 2.31 -20.61 -2.07
N SER A 429 2.43 -19.34 -1.67
CA SER A 429 2.00 -18.21 -2.51
C SER A 429 2.84 -18.07 -3.77
N PHE A 430 4.14 -18.31 -3.69
CA PHE A 430 5.03 -18.34 -4.84
C PHE A 430 4.65 -19.47 -5.82
N ALA A 431 4.38 -20.67 -5.29
CA ALA A 431 3.93 -21.80 -6.10
C ALA A 431 2.63 -21.52 -6.87
N VAL A 432 1.75 -20.66 -6.33
CA VAL A 432 0.52 -20.20 -7.01
C VAL A 432 0.81 -19.04 -7.96
N ALA A 433 1.66 -18.10 -7.58
CA ALA A 433 1.95 -16.91 -8.38
C ALA A 433 2.65 -17.22 -9.71
N VAL A 434 3.59 -18.16 -9.72
CA VAL A 434 4.37 -18.52 -10.93
C VAL A 434 3.47 -19.03 -12.07
N PRO A 435 2.58 -20.04 -11.89
CA PRO A 435 1.67 -20.49 -12.94
C PRO A 435 0.71 -19.37 -13.41
N ILE A 436 0.26 -18.51 -12.48
CA ILE A 436 -0.61 -17.37 -12.82
C ILE A 436 0.12 -16.39 -13.72
N ALA A 437 1.36 -16.00 -13.38
CA ALA A 437 2.19 -15.13 -14.24
C ALA A 437 2.43 -15.75 -15.62
N TRP A 438 2.76 -17.04 -15.66
CA TRP A 438 2.95 -17.75 -16.92
C TRP A 438 1.70 -17.76 -17.79
N SER A 439 0.52 -17.98 -17.17
CA SER A 439 -0.76 -17.96 -17.89
C SER A 439 -1.04 -16.60 -18.54
N ALA A 440 -0.67 -15.49 -17.88
CA ALA A 440 -0.85 -14.15 -18.42
C ALA A 440 -0.01 -13.92 -19.68
N PHE A 441 1.27 -14.33 -19.65
CA PHE A 441 2.14 -14.18 -20.83
C PHE A 441 1.71 -15.09 -21.98
N ARG A 442 1.14 -16.25 -21.67
CA ARG A 442 0.53 -17.13 -22.69
C ARG A 442 -0.70 -16.47 -23.34
N ASP A 443 -1.56 -15.85 -22.51
CA ASP A 443 -2.74 -15.12 -22.99
C ASP A 443 -2.29 -13.95 -23.93
N MET A 444 -1.34 -13.13 -23.47
CA MET A 444 -0.79 -12.01 -24.28
C MET A 444 -0.16 -12.48 -25.59
N ARG A 445 0.55 -13.60 -25.58
CA ARG A 445 1.14 -14.17 -26.81
C ARG A 445 0.07 -14.61 -27.80
N ARG A 446 -1.05 -15.17 -27.34
CA ARG A 446 -2.20 -15.53 -28.18
C ARG A 446 -2.82 -14.29 -28.81
N GLU A 447 -3.11 -13.25 -28.00
CA GLU A 447 -3.64 -11.99 -28.49
C GLU A 447 -2.73 -11.33 -29.54
N GLN A 448 -1.41 -11.41 -29.35
CA GLN A 448 -0.42 -10.89 -30.31
C GLN A 448 -0.43 -11.67 -31.63
N MET A 449 -0.57 -13.01 -31.60
CA MET A 449 -0.67 -13.82 -32.82
C MET A 449 -1.97 -13.58 -33.58
N GLU A 450 -3.09 -13.32 -32.88
CA GLU A 450 -4.37 -12.98 -33.50
C GLU A 450 -4.31 -11.64 -34.22
N LEU A 451 -3.65 -10.65 -33.61
CA LEU A 451 -3.41 -9.33 -34.23
C LEU A 451 -2.55 -9.41 -35.49
N GLY A 452 -1.51 -10.27 -35.48
CA GLY A 452 -0.64 -10.49 -36.65
C GLY A 452 -1.31 -11.25 -37.80
N LYS A 453 -2.44 -11.93 -37.56
CA LYS A 453 -3.23 -12.60 -38.59
C LYS A 453 -4.31 -11.71 -39.23
N SER A 454 -4.61 -10.58 -38.59
CA SER A 454 -5.62 -9.61 -39.07
C SER A 454 -5.03 -8.47 -39.94
N HIS A 455 -3.73 -8.49 -40.16
CA HIS A 455 -2.95 -7.67 -41.09
C HIS A 455 -2.30 -8.53 -42.16
#